data_adc1a27ecf152cdd0a7bd9bd5c52199a
#
_entry.id   adc1a27ecf152cdd0a7bd9bd5c52199a
#
_cell.length_a   1.000
_cell.length_b   1.000
_cell.length_c   1.000
_cell.angle_alpha   90.00
_cell.angle_beta   90.00
_cell.angle_gamma   90.00
#
_symmetry.space_group_name_H-M   'P 1'
#
loop_
_entity.id
_entity.type
_entity.pdbx_description
1 polymer ?
#
loop_
_entity_poly.entity_id
_entity_poly.type
_entity_poly.pdbx_seq_one_letter_code
_entity_poly.pdbx_strand_id
1 'polypeptide(L)'
;MSKPIRKAAVPALAAALLTACAGFAVFFVTLPSPEPFRHQNPATTALMDARAAEAKAHHRPVKRNWKWVPLSRISPWLQKAVVNSEDARFFEHDGIDIVETEAAISKAAEHHKLGRGASTISQQLAKNLWLGEERSLSRKVREAALARRLETLGKERILELYLNVAEWGDGIYGAEAASRYWFHKSAASLLPEEAALLTAMLPAPRPRNPKHPNGH
;
A
#
# COMPACT_ATOMS: atom_id res chain seq x y z
N MET A 1 13.95 -53.98 24.73
CA MET A 1 12.83 -53.07 25.07
C MET A 1 12.88 -51.88 24.11
N SER A 2 12.15 -51.92 23.01
CA SER A 2 12.09 -50.81 22.03
C SER A 2 10.97 -49.83 22.44
N LYS A 3 11.33 -48.57 22.61
CA LYS A 3 10.47 -47.52 23.15
C LYS A 3 9.24 -47.22 22.24
N PRO A 4 8.02 -47.00 22.82
CA PRO A 4 6.78 -46.73 22.10
C PRO A 4 6.65 -45.29 21.55
N ILE A 5 7.76 -44.54 21.43
CA ILE A 5 7.77 -43.10 21.08
C ILE A 5 7.32 -42.85 19.63
N ARG A 6 7.46 -43.80 18.72
CA ARG A 6 7.11 -43.62 17.29
C ARG A 6 5.59 -43.61 16.99
N LYS A 7 4.76 -44.27 17.81
CA LYS A 7 3.32 -44.38 17.52
C LYS A 7 2.49 -43.15 17.87
N ALA A 8 2.95 -42.33 18.81
CA ALA A 8 2.27 -41.07 19.21
C ALA A 8 2.69 -39.85 18.36
N ALA A 9 3.87 -39.86 17.76
CA ALA A 9 4.39 -38.73 16.98
C ALA A 9 3.60 -38.47 15.68
N VAL A 10 3.14 -39.51 14.99
CA VAL A 10 2.41 -39.35 13.73
C VAL A 10 1.05 -38.66 13.92
N PRO A 11 0.17 -39.08 14.88
CA PRO A 11 -1.10 -38.39 15.08
C PRO A 11 -0.91 -36.97 15.62
N ALA A 12 0.11 -36.72 16.44
CA ALA A 12 0.41 -35.37 16.91
C ALA A 12 0.85 -34.42 15.75
N LEU A 13 1.69 -34.91 14.83
CA LEU A 13 2.09 -34.18 13.64
C LEU A 13 0.91 -33.90 12.70
N ALA A 14 0.05 -34.90 12.50
CA ALA A 14 -1.15 -34.75 11.68
C ALA A 14 -2.12 -33.72 12.29
N ALA A 15 -2.34 -33.76 13.61
CA ALA A 15 -3.17 -32.74 14.29
C ALA A 15 -2.58 -31.33 14.17
N ALA A 16 -1.28 -31.18 14.35
CA ALA A 16 -0.60 -29.90 14.17
C ALA A 16 -0.74 -29.37 12.73
N LEU A 17 -0.59 -30.25 11.73
CA LEU A 17 -0.76 -29.89 10.32
C LEU A 17 -2.19 -29.46 10.00
N LEU A 18 -3.19 -30.20 10.50
CA LEU A 18 -4.61 -29.85 10.33
C LEU A 18 -4.95 -28.52 10.99
N THR A 19 -4.43 -28.26 12.18
CA THR A 19 -4.61 -26.96 12.86
C THR A 19 -3.97 -25.82 12.08
N ALA A 20 -2.76 -26.02 11.54
CA ALA A 20 -2.08 -25.04 10.70
C ALA A 20 -2.86 -24.78 9.39
N CYS A 21 -3.35 -25.82 8.74
CA CYS A 21 -4.17 -25.69 7.54
C CYS A 21 -5.51 -24.97 7.81
N ALA A 22 -6.17 -25.30 8.93
CA ALA A 22 -7.39 -24.61 9.34
C ALA A 22 -7.12 -23.12 9.65
N GLY A 23 -6.05 -22.82 10.39
CA GLY A 23 -5.63 -21.45 10.66
C GLY A 23 -5.32 -20.67 9.39
N PHE A 24 -4.63 -21.29 8.43
CA PHE A 24 -4.35 -20.72 7.12
C PHE A 24 -5.64 -20.45 6.32
N ALA A 25 -6.56 -21.40 6.29
CA ALA A 25 -7.85 -21.23 5.62
C ALA A 25 -8.66 -20.07 6.23
N VAL A 26 -8.76 -20.01 7.56
CA VAL A 26 -9.42 -18.92 8.29
C VAL A 26 -8.75 -17.57 7.94
N PHE A 27 -7.42 -17.51 7.95
CA PHE A 27 -6.68 -16.31 7.59
C PHE A 27 -7.09 -15.81 6.20
N PHE A 28 -7.13 -16.69 5.20
CA PHE A 28 -7.49 -16.28 3.84
C PHE A 28 -8.97 -15.92 3.69
N VAL A 29 -9.87 -16.65 4.34
CA VAL A 29 -11.33 -16.38 4.27
C VAL A 29 -11.67 -15.04 4.94
N THR A 30 -10.96 -14.65 5.99
CA THR A 30 -11.18 -13.39 6.71
C THR A 30 -10.59 -12.16 6.03
N LEU A 31 -9.77 -12.32 4.98
CA LEU A 31 -9.25 -11.17 4.24
C LEU A 31 -10.38 -10.48 3.44
N PRO A 32 -10.46 -9.15 3.47
CA PRO A 32 -11.44 -8.39 2.70
C PRO A 32 -11.35 -8.67 1.20
N SER A 33 -12.51 -8.65 0.54
CA SER A 33 -12.61 -8.79 -0.91
C SER A 33 -12.37 -7.44 -1.60
N PRO A 34 -11.58 -7.37 -2.67
CA PRO A 34 -11.45 -6.17 -3.49
C PRO A 34 -12.64 -5.98 -4.45
N GLU A 35 -13.48 -7.00 -4.67
CA GLU A 35 -14.52 -7.01 -5.71
C GLU A 35 -15.45 -5.78 -5.68
N PRO A 36 -15.90 -5.25 -4.53
CA PRO A 36 -16.69 -4.03 -4.52
C PRO A 36 -15.98 -2.85 -5.20
N PHE A 37 -14.64 -2.80 -5.13
CA PHE A 37 -13.86 -1.72 -5.72
C PHE A 37 -13.67 -1.82 -7.24
N ARG A 38 -14.19 -2.86 -7.87
CA ARG A 38 -14.23 -2.94 -9.33
C ARG A 38 -15.06 -1.78 -9.93
N HIS A 39 -16.16 -1.42 -9.27
CA HIS A 39 -17.11 -0.42 -9.76
C HIS A 39 -17.42 0.68 -8.76
N GLN A 40 -17.01 0.53 -7.50
CA GLN A 40 -17.27 1.49 -6.44
C GLN A 40 -15.97 2.08 -5.92
N ASN A 41 -16.03 3.33 -5.49
CA ASN A 41 -14.92 3.97 -4.80
C ASN A 41 -15.06 3.76 -3.29
N PRO A 42 -13.97 3.61 -2.53
CA PRO A 42 -14.05 3.51 -1.08
C PRO A 42 -14.65 4.79 -0.49
N ALA A 43 -15.52 4.66 0.52
CA ALA A 43 -16.06 5.82 1.26
C ALA A 43 -15.05 6.36 2.28
N THR A 44 -14.15 5.51 2.76
CA THR A 44 -13.01 5.82 3.63
C THR A 44 -11.92 4.77 3.44
N THR A 45 -10.77 4.94 4.06
CA THR A 45 -9.68 3.96 4.07
C THR A 45 -9.14 3.79 5.48
N ALA A 46 -8.54 2.63 5.78
CA ALA A 46 -7.91 2.40 7.08
C ALA A 46 -6.84 3.45 7.41
N LEU A 47 -6.13 3.98 6.40
CA LEU A 47 -5.20 5.08 6.57
C LEU A 47 -5.91 6.35 7.05
N MET A 48 -7.00 6.75 6.39
CA MET A 48 -7.77 7.94 6.77
C MET A 48 -8.37 7.82 8.17
N ASP A 49 -8.89 6.64 8.50
CA ASP A 49 -9.47 6.37 9.82
C ASP A 49 -8.40 6.38 10.91
N ALA A 50 -7.21 5.82 10.65
CA ALA A 50 -6.07 5.88 11.56
C ALA A 50 -5.61 7.33 11.80
N ARG A 51 -5.53 8.16 10.75
CA ARG A 51 -5.21 9.60 10.87
C ARG A 51 -6.26 10.37 11.68
N ALA A 52 -7.53 10.05 11.47
CA ALA A 52 -8.62 10.65 12.24
C ALA A 52 -8.55 10.26 13.72
N ALA A 53 -8.25 8.99 14.02
CA ALA A 53 -8.06 8.51 15.38
C ALA A 53 -6.83 9.17 16.06
N GLU A 54 -5.70 9.25 15.34
CA GLU A 54 -4.49 9.95 15.80
C GLU A 54 -4.79 11.43 16.14
N ALA A 55 -5.48 12.14 15.26
CA ALA A 55 -5.84 13.54 15.49
C ALA A 55 -6.71 13.70 16.75
N LYS A 56 -7.73 12.85 16.91
CA LYS A 56 -8.60 12.84 18.10
C LYS A 56 -7.83 12.55 19.40
N ALA A 57 -6.95 11.55 19.38
CA ALA A 57 -6.13 11.20 20.54
C ALA A 57 -5.22 12.34 21.01
N HIS A 58 -4.81 13.20 20.06
CA HIS A 58 -3.98 14.38 20.36
C HIS A 58 -4.79 15.69 20.43
N HIS A 59 -6.10 15.61 20.55
CA HIS A 59 -7.01 16.80 20.60
C HIS A 59 -6.78 17.79 19.43
N ARG A 60 -6.42 17.28 18.24
CA ARG A 60 -6.24 18.06 17.02
C ARG A 60 -7.44 17.95 16.10
N PRO A 61 -7.75 18.96 15.29
CA PRO A 61 -8.81 18.86 14.30
C PRO A 61 -8.48 17.77 13.27
N VAL A 62 -9.50 16.97 12.92
CA VAL A 62 -9.37 15.96 11.86
C VAL A 62 -9.33 16.65 10.52
N LYS A 63 -8.19 16.53 9.82
CA LYS A 63 -8.04 17.04 8.46
C LYS A 63 -8.38 15.95 7.46
N ARG A 64 -9.23 16.27 6.48
CA ARG A 64 -9.57 15.37 5.38
C ARG A 64 -9.93 16.18 4.15
N ASN A 65 -8.93 16.50 3.35
CA ASN A 65 -9.10 17.07 2.02
C ASN A 65 -8.97 15.93 1.00
N TRP A 66 -10.09 15.48 0.45
CA TRP A 66 -10.14 14.33 -0.45
C TRP A 66 -11.13 14.57 -1.58
N LYS A 67 -10.66 14.39 -2.81
CA LYS A 67 -11.48 14.51 -4.00
C LYS A 67 -11.11 13.41 -5.00
N TRP A 68 -12.07 12.54 -5.26
CA TRP A 68 -11.91 11.47 -6.25
C TRP A 68 -12.02 12.02 -7.67
N VAL A 69 -11.15 11.50 -8.57
CA VAL A 69 -11.25 11.69 -10.02
C VAL A 69 -10.90 10.36 -10.72
N PRO A 70 -11.50 10.04 -11.89
CA PRO A 70 -11.13 8.85 -12.64
C PRO A 70 -9.68 8.97 -13.14
N LEU A 71 -9.04 7.84 -13.44
CA LEU A 71 -7.66 7.78 -13.91
C LEU A 71 -7.41 8.67 -15.14
N SER A 72 -8.38 8.74 -16.05
CA SER A 72 -8.35 9.61 -17.24
C SER A 72 -8.29 11.12 -16.92
N ARG A 73 -8.61 11.52 -15.70
CA ARG A 73 -8.52 12.91 -15.22
C ARG A 73 -7.30 13.15 -14.32
N ILE A 74 -6.34 12.24 -14.33
CA ILE A 74 -5.02 12.38 -13.69
C ILE A 74 -3.96 12.46 -14.79
N SER A 75 -3.08 13.47 -14.71
CA SER A 75 -2.03 13.68 -15.70
C SER A 75 -1.22 12.39 -15.95
N PRO A 76 -0.98 12.01 -17.23
CA PRO A 76 -0.10 10.89 -17.55
C PRO A 76 1.31 11.04 -16.96
N TRP A 77 1.77 12.26 -16.75
CA TRP A 77 3.05 12.53 -16.11
C TRP A 77 3.07 12.07 -14.65
N LEU A 78 1.98 12.33 -13.90
CA LEU A 78 1.88 11.85 -12.52
C LEU A 78 1.77 10.33 -12.45
N GLN A 79 0.97 9.71 -13.32
CA GLN A 79 0.85 8.27 -13.41
C GLN A 79 2.23 7.61 -13.65
N LYS A 80 2.98 8.10 -14.65
CA LYS A 80 4.33 7.61 -14.98
C LYS A 80 5.33 7.86 -13.85
N ALA A 81 5.33 9.05 -13.27
CA ALA A 81 6.26 9.40 -12.19
C ALA A 81 6.06 8.49 -10.98
N VAL A 82 4.80 8.23 -10.59
CA VAL A 82 4.47 7.35 -9.47
C VAL A 82 4.88 5.90 -9.77
N VAL A 83 4.53 5.37 -10.94
CA VAL A 83 4.93 4.00 -11.32
C VAL A 83 6.45 3.87 -11.32
N ASN A 84 7.18 4.78 -11.96
CA ASN A 84 8.64 4.71 -12.02
C ASN A 84 9.33 4.85 -10.67
N SER A 85 8.74 5.62 -9.74
CA SER A 85 9.34 5.88 -8.42
C SER A 85 9.00 4.81 -7.38
N GLU A 86 7.77 4.36 -7.37
CA GLU A 86 7.25 3.48 -6.33
C GLU A 86 7.27 1.99 -6.72
N ASP A 87 7.17 1.70 -8.04
CA ASP A 87 7.01 0.34 -8.54
C ASP A 87 7.29 0.29 -10.05
N ALA A 88 8.56 0.40 -10.44
CA ALA A 88 8.96 0.53 -11.85
C ALA A 88 8.50 -0.64 -12.74
N ARG A 89 8.26 -1.81 -12.14
CA ARG A 89 7.77 -3.02 -12.82
C ARG A 89 6.29 -3.30 -12.55
N PHE A 90 5.52 -2.30 -12.15
CA PHE A 90 4.10 -2.43 -11.78
C PHE A 90 3.27 -3.24 -12.75
N PHE A 91 3.49 -3.09 -14.05
CA PHE A 91 2.74 -3.79 -15.10
C PHE A 91 3.24 -5.21 -15.39
N GLU A 92 4.35 -5.65 -14.77
CA GLU A 92 5.03 -6.91 -15.06
C GLU A 92 4.82 -7.99 -14.00
N HIS A 93 4.28 -7.64 -12.82
CA HIS A 93 4.11 -8.56 -11.70
C HIS A 93 2.65 -8.62 -11.21
N ASP A 94 2.30 -9.68 -10.47
CA ASP A 94 0.98 -9.91 -9.90
C ASP A 94 0.91 -9.52 -8.41
N GLY A 95 1.05 -8.23 -8.12
CA GLY A 95 0.89 -7.67 -6.77
C GLY A 95 2.14 -7.70 -5.91
N ILE A 96 3.10 -8.57 -6.18
CA ILE A 96 4.40 -8.65 -5.50
C ILE A 96 5.50 -8.72 -6.55
N ASP A 97 6.45 -7.80 -6.50
CA ASP A 97 7.65 -7.88 -7.32
C ASP A 97 8.71 -8.74 -6.61
N ILE A 98 8.83 -9.99 -7.06
CA ILE A 98 9.80 -10.94 -6.50
C ILE A 98 11.23 -10.50 -6.82
N VAL A 99 11.48 -9.98 -8.03
CA VAL A 99 12.80 -9.56 -8.47
C VAL A 99 13.33 -8.40 -7.64
N GLU A 100 12.50 -7.35 -7.45
CA GLU A 100 12.87 -6.22 -6.58
C GLU A 100 12.96 -6.62 -5.11
N THR A 101 12.13 -7.57 -4.67
CA THR A 101 12.19 -8.10 -3.30
C THR A 101 13.51 -8.85 -3.05
N GLU A 102 13.94 -9.71 -3.97
CA GLU A 102 15.22 -10.43 -3.90
C GLU A 102 16.40 -9.46 -3.95
N ALA A 103 16.36 -8.46 -4.84
CA ALA A 103 17.39 -7.44 -4.94
C ALA A 103 17.49 -6.61 -3.63
N ALA A 104 16.37 -6.28 -3.01
CA ALA A 104 16.34 -5.56 -1.74
C ALA A 104 16.89 -6.39 -0.58
N ILE A 105 16.60 -7.71 -0.54
CA ILE A 105 17.13 -8.64 0.45
C ILE A 105 18.66 -8.77 0.29
N SER A 106 19.16 -8.94 -0.94
CA SER A 106 20.61 -9.04 -1.22
C SER A 106 21.35 -7.79 -0.78
N LYS A 107 20.84 -6.60 -1.13
CA LYS A 107 21.41 -5.32 -0.69
C LYS A 107 21.36 -5.15 0.83
N ALA A 108 20.28 -5.61 1.49
CA ALA A 108 20.18 -5.56 2.94
C ALA A 108 21.21 -6.46 3.63
N ALA A 109 21.48 -7.64 3.07
CA ALA A 109 22.50 -8.54 3.57
C ALA A 109 23.92 -7.95 3.44
N GLU A 110 24.22 -7.29 2.30
CA GLU A 110 25.51 -6.63 2.05
C GLU A 110 25.76 -5.42 2.96
N HIS A 111 24.73 -4.60 3.17
CA HIS A 111 24.89 -3.31 3.89
C HIS A 111 24.41 -3.33 5.34
N HIS A 112 23.97 -4.46 5.87
CA HIS A 112 23.36 -4.60 7.22
C HIS A 112 22.23 -3.59 7.50
N LYS A 113 21.55 -3.11 6.46
CA LYS A 113 20.41 -2.17 6.55
C LYS A 113 19.29 -2.66 5.65
N LEU A 114 18.12 -2.86 6.23
CA LEU A 114 16.90 -3.08 5.45
C LEU A 114 16.65 -1.85 4.57
N GLY A 115 16.83 -2.03 3.26
CA GLY A 115 16.61 -0.98 2.27
C GLY A 115 15.12 -0.57 2.24
N ARG A 116 14.87 0.70 1.91
CA ARG A 116 13.53 1.16 1.52
C ARG A 116 13.29 0.76 0.07
N GLY A 117 12.06 0.34 -0.30
CA GLY A 117 11.64 0.34 -1.69
C GLY A 117 11.19 -0.99 -2.30
N ALA A 118 11.07 -2.07 -1.53
CA ALA A 118 10.60 -3.36 -2.07
C ALA A 118 9.06 -3.55 -2.00
N SER A 119 8.29 -2.52 -1.66
CA SER A 119 6.83 -2.63 -1.59
C SER A 119 6.20 -2.09 -2.86
N THR A 120 5.40 -2.91 -3.53
CA THR A 120 4.68 -2.54 -4.76
C THR A 120 3.53 -1.56 -4.51
N ILE A 121 3.03 -0.92 -5.58
CA ILE A 121 1.82 -0.09 -5.54
C ILE A 121 0.63 -0.90 -5.00
N SER A 122 0.46 -2.15 -5.40
CA SER A 122 -0.62 -3.03 -4.93
C SER A 122 -0.50 -3.32 -3.43
N GLN A 123 0.71 -3.50 -2.90
CA GLN A 123 0.96 -3.66 -1.46
C GLN A 123 0.66 -2.38 -0.68
N GLN A 124 1.10 -1.23 -1.19
CA GLN A 124 0.81 0.06 -0.58
C GLN A 124 -0.70 0.36 -0.60
N LEU A 125 -1.39 0.04 -1.69
CA LEU A 125 -2.84 0.18 -1.78
C LEU A 125 -3.56 -0.71 -0.77
N ALA A 126 -3.18 -1.99 -0.65
CA ALA A 126 -3.74 -2.92 0.34
C ALA A 126 -3.58 -2.39 1.77
N LYS A 127 -2.39 -1.87 2.09
CA LYS A 127 -2.12 -1.24 3.38
C LYS A 127 -3.05 -0.05 3.62
N ASN A 128 -3.16 0.86 2.67
CA ASN A 128 -3.96 2.07 2.80
C ASN A 128 -5.46 1.77 2.94
N LEU A 129 -5.97 0.80 2.17
CA LEU A 129 -7.40 0.44 2.19
C LEU A 129 -7.83 -0.25 3.49
N TRP A 130 -7.02 -1.19 4.02
CA TRP A 130 -7.52 -2.15 5.02
C TRP A 130 -6.65 -2.34 6.26
N LEU A 131 -5.34 -2.01 6.24
CA LEU A 131 -4.42 -2.46 7.27
C LEU A 131 -3.86 -1.33 8.16
N GLY A 132 -3.89 -0.08 7.69
CA GLY A 132 -3.29 1.04 8.42
C GLY A 132 -1.76 0.95 8.52
N GLU A 133 -1.19 1.60 9.55
CA GLU A 133 0.26 1.82 9.67
C GLU A 133 0.96 0.95 10.74
N GLU A 134 0.23 0.11 11.46
CA GLU A 134 0.83 -0.78 12.47
C GLU A 134 1.94 -1.66 11.85
N ARG A 135 3.08 -1.77 12.55
CA ARG A 135 4.23 -2.54 12.07
C ARG A 135 4.25 -3.93 12.71
N SER A 136 3.82 -4.95 11.97
CA SER A 136 3.91 -6.35 12.38
C SER A 136 4.17 -7.26 11.18
N LEU A 137 4.77 -8.42 11.42
CA LEU A 137 4.96 -9.43 10.37
C LEU A 137 3.61 -9.96 9.85
N SER A 138 2.64 -10.17 10.74
CA SER A 138 1.30 -10.60 10.38
C SER A 138 0.62 -9.60 9.44
N ARG A 139 0.77 -8.29 9.69
CA ARG A 139 0.30 -7.25 8.77
C ARG A 139 0.98 -7.35 7.40
N LYS A 140 2.31 -7.58 7.36
CA LYS A 140 3.03 -7.69 6.08
C LYS A 140 2.59 -8.90 5.26
N VAL A 141 2.28 -10.02 5.91
CA VAL A 141 1.70 -11.21 5.25
C VAL A 141 0.30 -10.89 4.70
N ARG A 142 -0.56 -10.21 5.48
CA ARG A 142 -1.88 -9.77 5.01
C ARG A 142 -1.78 -8.80 3.84
N GLU A 143 -0.85 -7.85 3.90
CA GLU A 143 -0.58 -6.89 2.82
C GLU A 143 -0.23 -7.61 1.52
N ALA A 144 0.68 -8.60 1.56
CA ALA A 144 1.06 -9.38 0.40
C ALA A 144 -0.11 -10.21 -0.18
N ALA A 145 -0.90 -10.84 0.68
CA ALA A 145 -2.07 -11.61 0.26
C ALA A 145 -3.16 -10.72 -0.36
N LEU A 146 -3.41 -9.54 0.22
CA LEU A 146 -4.37 -8.57 -0.30
C LEU A 146 -3.89 -7.91 -1.60
N ALA A 147 -2.59 -7.64 -1.72
CA ALA A 147 -2.00 -7.14 -2.96
C ALA A 147 -2.27 -8.08 -4.14
N ARG A 148 -2.07 -9.39 -3.94
CA ARG A 148 -2.41 -10.39 -4.97
C ARG A 148 -3.92 -10.45 -5.28
N ARG A 149 -4.79 -10.27 -4.28
CA ARG A 149 -6.23 -10.19 -4.53
C ARG A 149 -6.62 -8.95 -5.32
N LEU A 150 -5.97 -7.81 -5.07
CA LEU A 150 -6.22 -6.56 -5.81
C LEU A 150 -5.97 -6.71 -7.30
N GLU A 151 -5.06 -7.60 -7.73
CA GLU A 151 -4.77 -7.80 -9.15
C GLU A 151 -5.98 -8.27 -9.98
N THR A 152 -6.99 -8.87 -9.34
CA THR A 152 -8.27 -9.20 -10.01
C THR A 152 -9.02 -7.97 -10.53
N LEU A 153 -8.71 -6.76 -10.02
CA LEU A 153 -9.30 -5.50 -10.50
C LEU A 153 -8.67 -4.99 -11.80
N GLY A 154 -7.46 -5.46 -12.12
CA GLY A 154 -6.64 -4.97 -13.22
C GLY A 154 -5.80 -3.74 -12.86
N LYS A 155 -4.66 -3.59 -13.53
CA LYS A 155 -3.63 -2.58 -13.23
C LYS A 155 -4.12 -1.15 -13.28
N GLU A 156 -4.94 -0.80 -14.27
CA GLU A 156 -5.48 0.56 -14.39
C GLU A 156 -6.35 0.93 -13.18
N ARG A 157 -7.20 0.00 -12.73
CA ARG A 157 -8.07 0.24 -11.58
C ARG A 157 -7.27 0.30 -10.28
N ILE A 158 -6.25 -0.53 -10.13
CA ILE A 158 -5.33 -0.47 -8.98
C ILE A 158 -4.62 0.89 -8.93
N LEU A 159 -4.10 1.36 -10.07
CA LEU A 159 -3.43 2.66 -10.15
C LEU A 159 -4.40 3.81 -9.86
N GLU A 160 -5.62 3.75 -10.40
CA GLU A 160 -6.67 4.73 -10.09
C GLU A 160 -6.97 4.80 -8.60
N LEU A 161 -7.21 3.63 -7.97
CA LEU A 161 -7.43 3.53 -6.53
C LEU A 161 -6.25 4.12 -5.76
N TYR A 162 -5.04 3.71 -6.07
CA TYR A 162 -3.83 4.17 -5.39
C TYR A 162 -3.67 5.68 -5.46
N LEU A 163 -3.73 6.26 -6.65
CA LEU A 163 -3.57 7.70 -6.87
C LEU A 163 -4.66 8.53 -6.17
N ASN A 164 -5.84 7.94 -5.91
CA ASN A 164 -6.93 8.61 -5.23
C ASN A 164 -6.95 8.41 -3.71
N VAL A 165 -6.30 7.37 -3.15
CA VAL A 165 -6.32 7.12 -1.70
C VAL A 165 -4.99 7.40 -1.00
N ALA A 166 -3.88 7.53 -1.74
CA ALA A 166 -2.59 7.87 -1.16
C ALA A 166 -2.64 9.23 -0.46
N GLU A 167 -1.90 9.37 0.65
CA GLU A 167 -1.70 10.63 1.35
C GLU A 167 -0.59 11.42 0.66
N TRP A 168 -0.84 12.70 0.33
CA TRP A 168 0.04 13.61 -0.39
C TRP A 168 0.38 14.87 0.43
N GLY A 169 0.07 14.85 1.69
CA GLY A 169 0.26 15.92 2.66
C GLY A 169 -0.57 15.64 3.89
N ASP A 170 -0.37 16.38 4.97
CA ASP A 170 -1.12 16.19 6.22
C ASP A 170 -2.62 16.35 6.03
N GLY A 171 -3.33 15.21 5.95
CA GLY A 171 -4.77 15.15 5.70
C GLY A 171 -5.18 15.45 4.26
N ILE A 172 -4.26 15.39 3.30
CA ILE A 172 -4.52 15.59 1.87
C ILE A 172 -4.44 14.24 1.18
N TYR A 173 -5.57 13.76 0.66
CA TYR A 173 -5.69 12.45 0.04
C TYR A 173 -6.09 12.56 -1.43
N GLY A 174 -5.39 11.79 -2.26
CA GLY A 174 -5.64 11.71 -3.69
C GLY A 174 -5.01 12.84 -4.52
N ALA A 175 -4.71 12.49 -5.76
CA ALA A 175 -3.99 13.34 -6.71
C ALA A 175 -4.70 14.69 -6.99
N GLU A 176 -6.02 14.69 -7.08
CA GLU A 176 -6.79 15.92 -7.36
C GLU A 176 -6.73 16.91 -6.18
N ALA A 177 -6.90 16.43 -4.95
CA ALA A 177 -6.79 17.28 -3.76
C ALA A 177 -5.36 17.81 -3.60
N ALA A 178 -4.35 16.96 -3.83
CA ALA A 178 -2.95 17.33 -3.79
C ALA A 178 -2.59 18.39 -4.83
N SER A 179 -2.98 18.18 -6.09
CA SER A 179 -2.73 19.13 -7.17
C SER A 179 -3.35 20.50 -6.90
N ARG A 180 -4.58 20.52 -6.41
CA ARG A 180 -5.26 21.80 -6.05
C ARG A 180 -4.60 22.49 -4.87
N TYR A 181 -4.20 21.73 -3.87
CA TYR A 181 -3.57 22.30 -2.67
C TYR A 181 -2.19 22.87 -2.96
N TRP A 182 -1.33 22.13 -3.67
CA TRP A 182 0.06 22.51 -3.87
C TRP A 182 0.29 23.41 -5.10
N PHE A 183 -0.47 23.20 -6.18
CA PHE A 183 -0.25 23.86 -7.47
C PHE A 183 -1.46 24.66 -7.98
N HIS A 184 -2.57 24.69 -7.26
CA HIS A 184 -3.79 25.46 -7.58
C HIS A 184 -4.42 25.12 -8.94
N LYS A 185 -4.23 23.88 -9.41
CA LYS A 185 -4.76 23.36 -10.68
C LYS A 185 -5.32 21.94 -10.53
N SER A 186 -5.99 21.45 -11.58
CA SER A 186 -6.50 20.06 -11.59
C SER A 186 -5.37 19.05 -11.74
N ALA A 187 -5.57 17.83 -11.24
CA ALA A 187 -4.61 16.74 -11.43
C ALA A 187 -4.36 16.42 -12.92
N ALA A 188 -5.34 16.66 -13.79
CA ALA A 188 -5.19 16.48 -15.23
C ALA A 188 -4.19 17.47 -15.87
N SER A 189 -3.97 18.62 -15.24
CA SER A 189 -3.14 19.73 -15.76
C SER A 189 -1.74 19.77 -15.16
N LEU A 190 -1.34 18.76 -14.39
CA LEU A 190 0.01 18.69 -13.82
C LEU A 190 1.05 18.53 -14.91
N LEU A 191 2.09 19.36 -14.82
CA LEU A 191 3.28 19.29 -15.67
C LEU A 191 4.26 18.22 -15.16
N PRO A 192 5.24 17.79 -15.99
CA PRO A 192 6.22 16.77 -15.58
C PRO A 192 6.94 17.08 -14.27
N GLU A 193 7.38 18.32 -14.09
CA GLU A 193 8.11 18.79 -12.91
C GLU A 193 7.22 18.75 -11.66
N GLU A 194 5.97 19.18 -11.77
CA GLU A 194 5.00 19.16 -10.68
C GLU A 194 4.62 17.73 -10.28
N ALA A 195 4.49 16.85 -11.28
CA ALA A 195 4.25 15.42 -11.08
C ALA A 195 5.42 14.77 -10.31
N ALA A 196 6.67 15.08 -10.69
CA ALA A 196 7.85 14.59 -10.00
C ALA A 196 7.92 15.10 -8.55
N LEU A 197 7.63 16.38 -8.31
CA LEU A 197 7.58 16.98 -6.98
C LEU A 197 6.52 16.33 -6.09
N LEU A 198 5.31 16.08 -6.60
CA LEU A 198 4.28 15.35 -5.86
C LEU A 198 4.74 13.93 -5.54
N THR A 199 5.27 13.21 -6.52
CA THR A 199 5.73 11.83 -6.33
C THR A 199 6.80 11.74 -5.25
N ALA A 200 7.71 12.71 -5.18
CA ALA A 200 8.74 12.77 -4.14
C ALA A 200 8.17 12.90 -2.70
N MET A 201 6.90 13.26 -2.55
CA MET A 201 6.25 13.32 -1.23
C MET A 201 5.81 11.96 -0.70
N LEU A 202 5.48 11.00 -1.56
CA LEU A 202 4.85 9.72 -1.18
C LEU A 202 5.58 8.95 -0.06
N PRO A 203 6.92 8.90 -0.02
CA PRO A 203 7.61 8.18 1.06
C PRO A 203 7.43 8.79 2.46
N ALA A 204 7.11 10.09 2.55
CA ALA A 204 6.89 10.80 3.80
C ALA A 204 6.00 12.04 3.57
N PRO A 205 4.70 11.86 3.34
CA PRO A 205 3.84 12.95 2.85
C PRO A 205 3.58 14.06 3.87
N ARG A 206 3.62 13.76 5.16
CA ARG A 206 3.30 14.73 6.23
C ARG A 206 4.42 15.75 6.48
N PRO A 207 5.70 15.36 6.61
CA PRO A 207 6.79 16.32 6.84
C PRO A 207 7.33 16.97 5.55
N ARG A 208 7.03 16.43 4.36
CA ARG A 208 7.56 16.96 3.10
C ARG A 208 6.68 18.04 2.50
N ASN A 209 7.32 18.97 1.79
CA ASN A 209 6.67 20.03 1.04
C ASN A 209 7.23 20.02 -0.41
N PRO A 210 6.40 19.86 -1.45
CA PRO A 210 6.88 19.80 -2.82
C PRO A 210 7.49 21.11 -3.31
N LYS A 211 7.17 22.25 -2.68
CA LYS A 211 7.80 23.56 -2.97
C LYS A 211 9.21 23.68 -2.38
N HIS A 212 9.56 22.80 -1.43
CA HIS A 212 10.87 22.75 -0.77
C HIS A 212 11.29 21.29 -0.59
N PRO A 213 11.57 20.55 -1.70
CA PRO A 213 11.78 19.10 -1.63
C PRO A 213 13.02 18.68 -0.83
N ASN A 214 13.98 19.59 -0.68
CA ASN A 214 15.23 19.40 0.08
C ASN A 214 15.26 20.22 1.39
N GLY A 215 14.19 20.90 1.74
CA GLY A 215 14.10 21.76 2.92
C GLY A 215 13.52 21.03 4.12
N HIS A 216 14.17 21.21 5.24
CA HIS A 216 13.58 20.98 6.56
C HIS A 216 12.62 22.13 6.86
#